data_14f5fdd98956dca31c5177b9a1e7f82a
#
_entry.id   14f5fdd98956dca31c5177b9a1e7f82a
#
_cell.length_a   1.000
_cell.length_b   1.000
_cell.length_c   1.000
_cell.angle_alpha   90.00
_cell.angle_beta   90.00
_cell.angle_gamma   90.00
#
_symmetry.space_group_name_H-M   'P 1'
#
loop_
_entity.id
_entity.type
_entity.pdbx_description
1 polymer ?
#
loop_
_entity_poly.entity_id
_entity_poly.type
_entity_poly.pdbx_seq_one_letter_code
_entity_poly.pdbx_strand_id
1 'polypeptide(L)'
;CSGNPFNDNFTDENYRMFVKKIDKLIKLIIRRDENIKNENTRICIDAIRNPYEAMYFKDKYKAFRLVAINTDDRDRKGRLVNLNTEELENLDEIEYAQKMKEPQEVFYHQNIQGCLEIADIHIYNPDIYNDKYYELTTQILKYVSLMLHPGLVTPTHIERCMQLAYNAKFNSGCLSRQVGAVVTRADYSIQSVGWNDVPKGQISCNLRDANGYCKNKDKESFSEYEIENKEFSNSMLKISNASKNKTSGRCMSYCFKDVYNGLKGEKNQVYTRALHAEENAFLQISKYGGTEVK
;
A
#
# COMPACT_ATOMS: atom_id res chain seq x y z
N CYS A 1 -6.58 -18.83 -5.01
CA CYS A 1 -7.16 -18.23 -6.21
C CYS A 1 -8.64 -17.98 -6.01
N SER A 2 -9.08 -16.73 -6.09
CA SER A 2 -10.41 -16.26 -5.70
C SER A 2 -11.55 -16.52 -6.71
N GLY A 3 -11.33 -17.30 -7.73
CA GLY A 3 -12.38 -17.63 -8.71
C GLY A 3 -11.87 -18.46 -9.89
N ASN A 4 -12.77 -18.80 -10.82
CA ASN A 4 -12.37 -19.40 -12.09
C ASN A 4 -11.99 -18.27 -13.07
N PRO A 5 -10.68 -18.09 -13.40
CA PRO A 5 -10.22 -17.00 -14.25
C PRO A 5 -10.68 -17.11 -15.71
N PHE A 6 -11.23 -18.28 -16.10
CA PHE A 6 -11.62 -18.57 -17.47
C PHE A 6 -13.13 -18.43 -17.71
N ASN A 7 -13.87 -17.87 -16.76
CA ASN A 7 -15.30 -17.67 -16.93
C ASN A 7 -15.55 -16.26 -17.48
N ASP A 8 -16.09 -16.18 -18.70
CA ASP A 8 -16.41 -14.91 -19.39
C ASP A 8 -17.41 -14.01 -18.62
N ASN A 9 -18.08 -14.58 -17.61
CA ASN A 9 -18.96 -13.88 -16.70
C ASN A 9 -18.25 -13.55 -15.37
N PHE A 10 -17.30 -12.62 -15.40
CA PHE A 10 -16.70 -12.09 -14.17
C PHE A 10 -17.74 -11.25 -13.43
N THR A 11 -18.36 -11.83 -12.41
CA THR A 11 -19.33 -11.15 -11.53
C THR A 11 -18.73 -10.90 -10.15
N ASP A 12 -19.29 -9.92 -9.43
CA ASP A 12 -18.92 -9.61 -8.04
C ASP A 12 -19.04 -10.84 -7.10
N GLU A 13 -19.83 -11.82 -7.48
CA GLU A 13 -20.00 -13.08 -6.75
C GLU A 13 -18.85 -14.05 -7.00
N ASN A 14 -18.33 -14.10 -8.21
CA ASN A 14 -17.32 -15.08 -8.61
C ASN A 14 -15.94 -14.78 -8.04
N TYR A 15 -15.48 -13.53 -8.05
CA TYR A 15 -14.17 -13.20 -7.49
C TYR A 15 -14.10 -13.36 -5.98
N ARG A 16 -15.23 -13.26 -5.27
CA ARG A 16 -15.33 -13.48 -3.82
C ARG A 16 -15.66 -14.91 -3.43
N MET A 17 -15.84 -15.80 -4.39
CA MET A 17 -16.33 -17.17 -4.11
C MET A 17 -15.38 -17.92 -3.17
N PHE A 18 -14.07 -17.82 -3.36
CA PHE A 18 -13.09 -18.51 -2.54
C PHE A 18 -13.10 -18.00 -1.10
N VAL A 19 -12.99 -16.69 -0.90
CA VAL A 19 -13.01 -16.08 0.44
C VAL A 19 -14.35 -16.32 1.16
N LYS A 20 -15.47 -16.33 0.44
CA LYS A 20 -16.79 -16.68 1.00
C LYS A 20 -16.85 -18.16 1.46
N LYS A 21 -16.17 -19.09 0.77
CA LYS A 21 -16.06 -20.49 1.21
C LYS A 21 -15.21 -20.60 2.48
N ILE A 22 -14.07 -19.93 2.54
CA ILE A 22 -13.24 -19.85 3.75
C ILE A 22 -14.04 -19.24 4.90
N ASP A 23 -14.77 -18.15 4.67
CA ASP A 23 -15.63 -17.52 5.67
C ASP A 23 -16.69 -18.48 6.24
N LYS A 24 -17.31 -19.29 5.39
CA LYS A 24 -18.24 -20.33 5.85
C LYS A 24 -17.56 -21.37 6.74
N LEU A 25 -16.35 -21.80 6.38
CA LEU A 25 -15.57 -22.73 7.21
C LEU A 25 -15.20 -22.11 8.56
N ILE A 26 -14.74 -20.86 8.58
CA ILE A 26 -14.44 -20.11 9.81
C ILE A 26 -15.67 -20.10 10.73
N LYS A 27 -16.84 -19.76 10.20
CA LYS A 27 -18.09 -19.74 10.99
C LYS A 27 -18.49 -21.11 11.53
N LEU A 28 -18.27 -22.17 10.75
CA LEU A 28 -18.52 -23.52 11.21
C LEU A 28 -17.58 -23.94 12.34
N ILE A 29 -16.29 -23.59 12.23
CA ILE A 29 -15.29 -23.87 13.27
C ILE A 29 -15.66 -23.12 14.56
N ILE A 30 -15.95 -21.82 14.47
CA ILE A 30 -16.34 -21.00 15.63
C ILE A 30 -17.56 -21.61 16.33
N ARG A 31 -18.64 -21.91 15.60
CA ARG A 31 -19.84 -22.51 16.17
C ARG A 31 -19.57 -23.85 16.83
N ARG A 32 -18.71 -24.67 16.22
CA ARG A 32 -18.32 -25.95 16.81
C ARG A 32 -17.58 -25.76 18.13
N ASP A 33 -16.62 -24.86 18.16
CA ASP A 33 -15.78 -24.64 19.33
C ASP A 33 -16.56 -23.96 20.48
N GLU A 34 -17.45 -23.02 20.18
CA GLU A 34 -18.38 -22.43 21.13
C GLU A 34 -19.26 -23.50 21.82
N ASN A 35 -19.76 -24.45 21.03
CA ASN A 35 -20.63 -25.50 21.55
C ASN A 35 -19.90 -26.61 22.37
N ILE A 36 -18.60 -26.85 22.07
CA ILE A 36 -17.84 -27.95 22.67
C ILE A 36 -16.94 -27.47 23.81
N LYS A 37 -16.25 -26.31 23.63
CA LYS A 37 -15.15 -25.92 24.50
C LYS A 37 -15.42 -24.66 25.32
N ASN A 38 -16.42 -23.88 24.95
CA ASN A 38 -16.68 -22.55 25.52
C ASN A 38 -15.44 -21.63 25.52
N GLU A 39 -14.56 -21.78 24.52
CA GLU A 39 -13.30 -21.04 24.39
C GLU A 39 -13.31 -20.20 23.12
N ASN A 40 -12.51 -19.13 23.12
CA ASN A 40 -12.29 -18.30 21.95
C ASN A 40 -11.50 -19.08 20.87
N THR A 41 -12.07 -19.23 19.71
CA THR A 41 -11.44 -19.93 18.57
C THR A 41 -10.33 -19.08 17.97
N ARG A 42 -9.15 -19.68 17.77
CA ARG A 42 -8.01 -19.06 17.07
C ARG A 42 -7.80 -19.80 15.75
N ILE A 43 -7.79 -19.05 14.65
CA ILE A 43 -7.69 -19.60 13.30
C ILE A 43 -6.50 -18.97 12.60
N CYS A 44 -5.64 -19.79 12.01
CA CYS A 44 -4.57 -19.35 11.12
C CYS A 44 -4.96 -19.73 9.68
N ILE A 45 -4.89 -18.78 8.77
CA ILE A 45 -5.08 -18.99 7.34
C ILE A 45 -3.70 -18.97 6.70
N ASP A 46 -3.21 -20.11 6.28
CA ASP A 46 -1.96 -20.22 5.54
C ASP A 46 -2.25 -20.09 4.05
N ALA A 47 -1.66 -19.28 3.54
CA ALA A 47 -1.02 -18.36 2.66
C ALA A 47 -2.05 -17.54 1.87
N ILE A 48 -2.38 -16.37 2.37
CA ILE A 48 -3.09 -15.35 1.60
C ILE A 48 -2.09 -14.70 0.64
N ARG A 49 -2.37 -14.74 -0.67
CA ARG A 49 -1.47 -14.26 -1.72
C ARG A 49 -2.08 -13.18 -2.60
N ASN A 50 -3.31 -12.77 -2.33
CA ASN A 50 -3.97 -11.68 -3.04
C ASN A 50 -4.48 -10.64 -2.04
N PRO A 51 -4.18 -9.33 -2.22
CA PRO A 51 -4.56 -8.29 -1.28
C PRO A 51 -6.08 -8.12 -1.12
N TYR A 52 -6.87 -8.40 -2.16
CA TYR A 52 -8.33 -8.34 -2.06
C TYR A 52 -8.92 -9.42 -1.16
N GLU A 53 -8.27 -10.59 -1.08
CA GLU A 53 -8.63 -11.63 -0.13
C GLU A 53 -8.37 -11.17 1.31
N ALA A 54 -7.19 -10.58 1.55
CA ALA A 54 -6.84 -10.01 2.84
C ALA A 54 -7.79 -8.89 3.25
N MET A 55 -8.10 -7.96 2.35
CA MET A 55 -9.04 -6.86 2.57
C MET A 55 -10.42 -7.38 2.96
N TYR A 56 -10.93 -8.42 2.30
CA TYR A 56 -12.21 -9.04 2.66
C TYR A 56 -12.24 -9.48 4.12
N PHE A 57 -11.17 -10.14 4.61
CA PHE A 57 -11.11 -10.58 6.01
C PHE A 57 -10.88 -9.42 6.97
N LYS A 58 -10.09 -8.40 6.60
CA LYS A 58 -9.92 -7.18 7.40
C LYS A 58 -11.24 -6.44 7.61
N ASP A 59 -12.04 -6.29 6.57
CA ASP A 59 -13.34 -5.62 6.64
C ASP A 59 -14.34 -6.41 7.48
N LYS A 60 -14.27 -7.72 7.41
CA LYS A 60 -15.24 -8.60 8.04
C LYS A 60 -14.95 -8.93 9.50
N TYR A 61 -13.69 -9.10 9.84
CA TYR A 61 -13.24 -9.55 11.17
C TYR A 61 -12.30 -8.55 11.80
N LYS A 62 -12.78 -7.82 12.82
CA LYS A 62 -11.96 -6.84 13.56
C LYS A 62 -10.69 -7.44 14.18
N ALA A 63 -10.73 -8.71 14.55
CA ALA A 63 -9.60 -9.44 15.12
C ALA A 63 -8.65 -10.02 14.07
N PHE A 64 -8.95 -9.91 12.77
CA PHE A 64 -8.07 -10.38 11.72
C PHE A 64 -6.78 -9.54 11.67
N ARG A 65 -5.65 -10.21 11.53
CA ARG A 65 -4.35 -9.59 11.32
C ARG A 65 -3.62 -10.30 10.20
N LEU A 66 -3.17 -9.54 9.23
CA LEU A 66 -2.33 -10.04 8.15
C LEU A 66 -0.87 -9.97 8.59
N VAL A 67 -0.23 -11.13 8.64
CA VAL A 67 1.17 -11.26 9.04
C VAL A 67 2.01 -11.56 7.80
N ALA A 68 2.96 -10.69 7.51
CA ALA A 68 3.96 -10.88 6.48
C ALA A 68 5.23 -11.48 7.10
N ILE A 69 5.73 -12.55 6.51
CA ILE A 69 6.98 -13.18 6.92
C ILE A 69 8.02 -12.92 5.85
N ASN A 70 9.07 -12.22 6.21
CA ASN A 70 10.15 -11.81 5.31
C ASN A 70 11.47 -12.48 5.72
N THR A 71 12.36 -12.63 4.76
CA THR A 71 13.74 -13.05 4.98
C THR A 71 14.65 -12.38 3.95
N ASP A 72 15.94 -12.35 4.19
CA ASP A 72 16.92 -11.86 3.22
C ASP A 72 17.02 -12.77 2.01
N ASP A 73 17.34 -12.22 0.84
CA ASP A 73 17.53 -12.99 -0.40
C ASP A 73 18.58 -14.08 -0.25
N ARG A 74 19.63 -13.85 0.53
CA ARG A 74 20.67 -14.83 0.82
C ARG A 74 20.10 -16.03 1.58
N ASP A 75 19.35 -15.77 2.65
CA ASP A 75 18.74 -16.80 3.47
C ASP A 75 17.64 -17.55 2.70
N ARG A 76 16.88 -16.82 1.87
CA ARG A 76 15.87 -17.40 0.98
C ARG A 76 16.49 -18.37 0.00
N LYS A 77 17.55 -17.98 -0.69
CA LYS A 77 18.28 -18.83 -1.63
C LYS A 77 18.89 -20.04 -0.93
N GLY A 78 19.43 -19.85 0.27
CA GLY A 78 19.97 -20.93 1.10
C GLY A 78 18.95 -21.98 1.52
N ARG A 79 17.66 -21.60 1.64
CA ARG A 79 16.56 -22.55 1.96
C ARG A 79 16.00 -23.23 0.72
N LEU A 80 16.10 -22.60 -0.43
CA LEU A 80 15.57 -23.09 -1.71
C LEU A 80 16.67 -23.77 -2.55
N VAL A 81 17.60 -24.47 -1.90
CA VAL A 81 18.76 -25.13 -2.53
C VAL A 81 18.38 -26.15 -3.63
N ASN A 82 17.15 -26.63 -3.63
CA ASN A 82 16.64 -27.57 -4.62
C ASN A 82 16.14 -26.87 -5.91
N LEU A 83 16.05 -25.54 -5.92
CA LEU A 83 15.62 -24.76 -7.07
C LEU A 83 16.85 -24.14 -7.77
N ASN A 84 16.86 -24.21 -9.07
CA ASN A 84 17.87 -23.51 -9.87
C ASN A 84 17.51 -22.01 -10.01
N THR A 85 18.42 -21.21 -10.57
CA THR A 85 18.24 -19.76 -10.70
C THR A 85 17.05 -19.40 -11.58
N GLU A 86 16.82 -20.14 -12.65
CA GLU A 86 15.69 -19.92 -13.57
C GLU A 86 14.35 -20.23 -12.90
N GLU A 87 14.29 -21.28 -12.09
CA GLU A 87 13.09 -21.62 -11.30
C GLU A 87 12.79 -20.57 -10.24
N LEU A 88 13.82 -19.99 -9.60
CA LEU A 88 13.66 -18.89 -8.65
C LEU A 88 13.16 -17.61 -9.32
N GLU A 89 13.72 -17.26 -10.50
CA GLU A 89 13.26 -16.10 -11.27
C GLU A 89 11.81 -16.27 -11.74
N ASN A 90 11.43 -17.44 -12.21
CA ASN A 90 10.05 -17.76 -12.59
C ASN A 90 9.10 -17.66 -11.38
N LEU A 91 9.54 -18.10 -10.20
CA LEU A 91 8.75 -17.98 -8.98
C LEU A 91 8.53 -16.52 -8.60
N ASP A 92 9.58 -15.70 -8.69
CA ASP A 92 9.51 -14.26 -8.42
C ASP A 92 8.61 -13.52 -9.44
N GLU A 93 8.66 -13.90 -10.72
CA GLU A 93 7.74 -13.35 -11.71
C GLU A 93 6.28 -13.68 -11.40
N ILE A 94 5.98 -14.90 -10.96
CA ILE A 94 4.63 -15.29 -10.58
C ILE A 94 4.15 -14.55 -9.33
N GLU A 95 5.02 -14.35 -8.34
CA GLU A 95 4.66 -13.79 -7.05
C GLU A 95 4.65 -12.24 -7.04
N TYR A 96 5.58 -11.60 -7.76
CA TYR A 96 5.83 -10.16 -7.64
C TYR A 96 5.64 -9.34 -8.91
N ALA A 97 5.87 -9.90 -10.08
CA ALA A 97 6.05 -9.12 -11.31
C ALA A 97 5.03 -9.39 -12.42
N GLN A 98 3.87 -9.92 -12.13
CA GLN A 98 2.89 -10.24 -13.16
C GLN A 98 2.47 -9.00 -13.93
N LYS A 99 2.83 -8.96 -15.22
CA LYS A 99 2.28 -8.01 -16.19
C LYS A 99 0.84 -8.42 -16.49
N MET A 100 -0.09 -7.81 -15.80
CA MET A 100 -1.51 -8.04 -16.04
C MET A 100 -1.88 -7.54 -17.42
N LYS A 101 -2.48 -8.42 -18.23
CA LYS A 101 -2.97 -8.09 -19.58
C LYS A 101 -4.35 -7.45 -19.50
N GLU A 102 -5.18 -7.95 -18.57
CA GLU A 102 -6.55 -7.49 -18.39
C GLU A 102 -6.76 -6.92 -16.98
N PRO A 103 -7.56 -5.84 -16.81
CA PRO A 103 -7.84 -5.25 -15.50
C PRO A 103 -8.44 -6.22 -14.48
N GLN A 104 -9.11 -7.27 -14.93
CA GLN A 104 -9.76 -8.27 -14.07
C GLN A 104 -8.75 -9.25 -13.43
N GLU A 105 -7.57 -9.40 -14.01
CA GLU A 105 -6.52 -10.29 -13.52
C GLU A 105 -6.06 -9.94 -12.13
N VAL A 106 -6.16 -8.65 -11.74
CA VAL A 106 -5.83 -8.14 -10.40
C VAL A 106 -6.54 -8.92 -9.29
N PHE A 107 -7.75 -9.40 -9.56
CA PHE A 107 -8.59 -10.04 -8.55
C PHE A 107 -8.27 -11.50 -8.29
N TYR A 108 -7.56 -12.18 -9.22
CA TYR A 108 -7.28 -13.61 -9.09
C TYR A 108 -5.80 -13.99 -9.21
N HIS A 109 -4.96 -13.12 -9.72
CA HIS A 109 -3.52 -13.35 -9.70
C HIS A 109 -2.91 -13.15 -8.33
N GLN A 110 -1.78 -13.81 -8.10
CA GLN A 110 -1.00 -13.57 -6.90
C GLN A 110 -0.39 -12.15 -6.95
N ASN A 111 -0.39 -11.49 -5.83
CA ASN A 111 0.23 -10.18 -5.66
C ASN A 111 0.76 -10.12 -4.23
N ILE A 112 1.88 -10.78 -4.01
CA ILE A 112 2.53 -10.84 -2.70
C ILE A 112 2.97 -9.45 -2.26
N GLN A 113 3.51 -8.63 -3.18
CA GLN A 113 3.89 -7.26 -2.85
C GLN A 113 2.70 -6.45 -2.31
N GLY A 114 1.54 -6.54 -2.95
CA GLY A 114 0.33 -5.88 -2.45
C GLY A 114 -0.11 -6.41 -1.08
N CYS A 115 0.10 -7.69 -0.79
CA CYS A 115 -0.16 -8.26 0.54
C CYS A 115 0.84 -7.70 1.58
N LEU A 116 2.13 -7.60 1.23
CA LEU A 116 3.16 -7.01 2.10
C LEU A 116 2.83 -5.55 2.44
N GLU A 117 2.41 -4.76 1.46
CA GLU A 117 2.08 -3.33 1.64
C GLU A 117 0.90 -3.10 2.60
N ILE A 118 -0.05 -4.04 2.66
CA ILE A 118 -1.22 -3.95 3.55
C ILE A 118 -1.11 -4.81 4.81
N ALA A 119 0.03 -5.50 5.02
CA ALA A 119 0.23 -6.32 6.20
C ALA A 119 0.23 -5.48 7.49
N ASP A 120 -0.36 -6.03 8.54
CA ASP A 120 -0.42 -5.38 9.85
C ASP A 120 0.85 -5.62 10.66
N ILE A 121 1.51 -6.74 10.42
CA ILE A 121 2.68 -7.20 11.15
C ILE A 121 3.70 -7.74 10.15
N HIS A 122 4.95 -7.34 10.32
CA HIS A 122 6.08 -7.87 9.58
C HIS A 122 7.00 -8.64 10.52
N ILE A 123 7.24 -9.91 10.24
CA ILE A 123 8.14 -10.79 10.98
C ILE A 123 9.34 -11.09 10.10
N TYR A 124 10.52 -10.82 10.61
CA TYR A 124 11.77 -11.24 10.00
C TYR A 124 12.08 -12.69 10.42
N ASN A 125 12.23 -13.56 9.43
CA ASN A 125 12.56 -14.97 9.64
C ASN A 125 14.05 -15.22 9.31
N PRO A 126 14.97 -15.07 10.28
CA PRO A 126 16.39 -15.21 10.05
C PRO A 126 16.79 -16.66 9.76
N ASP A 127 18.03 -16.85 9.30
CA ASP A 127 18.62 -18.18 9.11
C ASP A 127 18.73 -18.92 10.46
N ILE A 128 18.13 -20.09 10.53
CA ILE A 128 18.06 -20.93 11.74
C ILE A 128 19.45 -21.43 12.16
N TYR A 129 20.40 -21.51 11.21
CA TYR A 129 21.74 -22.06 11.45
C TYR A 129 22.67 -21.12 12.23
N ASN A 130 22.26 -19.84 12.44
CA ASN A 130 23.10 -18.81 13.07
C ASN A 130 22.64 -18.41 14.49
N ASP A 131 22.11 -19.30 15.31
CA ASP A 131 21.62 -19.04 16.69
C ASP A 131 20.55 -17.93 16.81
N LYS A 132 19.97 -17.49 15.70
CA LYS A 132 18.95 -16.43 15.64
C LYS A 132 17.53 -16.93 15.86
N TYR A 133 17.34 -18.19 16.25
CA TYR A 133 16.02 -18.75 16.55
C TYR A 133 15.29 -17.95 17.65
N TYR A 134 16.03 -17.45 18.62
CA TYR A 134 15.49 -16.57 19.67
C TYR A 134 14.90 -15.28 19.12
N GLU A 135 15.47 -14.74 18.04
CA GLU A 135 14.99 -13.50 17.42
C GLU A 135 13.58 -13.69 16.83
N LEU A 136 13.34 -14.78 16.10
CA LEU A 136 12.02 -15.11 15.56
C LEU A 136 11.02 -15.35 16.69
N THR A 137 11.39 -16.14 17.70
CA THR A 137 10.53 -16.43 18.86
C THR A 137 10.16 -15.16 19.60
N THR A 138 11.11 -14.26 19.83
CA THR A 138 10.89 -12.97 20.49
C THR A 138 9.92 -12.09 19.70
N GLN A 139 10.09 -12.02 18.38
CA GLN A 139 9.17 -11.29 17.52
C GLN A 139 7.75 -11.86 17.60
N ILE A 140 7.59 -13.18 17.50
CA ILE A 140 6.29 -13.84 17.60
C ILE A 140 5.63 -13.55 18.95
N LEU A 141 6.36 -13.70 20.06
CA LEU A 141 5.85 -13.42 21.40
C LEU A 141 5.43 -11.94 21.54
N LYS A 142 6.26 -11.02 21.06
CA LYS A 142 5.95 -9.58 21.05
C LYS A 142 4.62 -9.30 20.34
N TYR A 143 4.47 -9.80 19.11
CA TYR A 143 3.29 -9.50 18.30
C TYR A 143 2.03 -10.23 18.78
N VAL A 144 2.16 -11.47 19.28
CA VAL A 144 1.04 -12.18 19.91
C VAL A 144 0.59 -11.44 21.17
N SER A 145 1.53 -10.98 22.02
CA SER A 145 1.21 -10.17 23.19
C SER A 145 0.50 -8.87 22.82
N LEU A 146 0.96 -8.20 21.75
CA LEU A 146 0.35 -6.97 21.25
C LEU A 146 -1.08 -7.22 20.72
N MET A 147 -1.32 -8.35 20.04
CA MET A 147 -2.66 -8.70 19.55
C MET A 147 -3.64 -9.03 20.66
N LEU A 148 -3.18 -9.70 21.73
CA LEU A 148 -4.02 -10.14 22.83
C LEU A 148 -4.22 -9.04 23.89
N HIS A 149 -3.20 -8.25 24.14
CA HIS A 149 -3.14 -7.23 25.19
C HIS A 149 -2.51 -5.95 24.67
N PRO A 150 -3.26 -5.12 23.90
CA PRO A 150 -2.77 -3.83 23.42
C PRO A 150 -2.29 -2.96 24.58
N GLY A 151 -1.08 -2.41 24.44
CA GLY A 151 -0.47 -1.56 25.49
C GLY A 151 0.50 -2.28 26.43
N LEU A 152 0.54 -3.62 26.43
CA LEU A 152 1.54 -4.37 27.19
C LEU A 152 2.95 -4.20 26.60
N VAL A 153 3.04 -4.07 25.28
CA VAL A 153 4.28 -3.85 24.56
C VAL A 153 4.30 -2.46 23.95
N THR A 154 5.28 -1.65 24.35
CA THR A 154 5.47 -0.31 23.81
C THR A 154 6.24 -0.35 22.49
N PRO A 155 5.94 0.55 21.52
CA PRO A 155 6.71 0.63 20.29
C PRO A 155 8.17 1.01 20.54
N THR A 156 9.07 0.47 19.76
CA THR A 156 10.47 0.87 19.71
C THR A 156 10.61 2.32 19.20
N HIS A 157 11.78 2.91 19.35
CA HIS A 157 12.04 4.26 18.85
C HIS A 157 11.80 4.36 17.34
N ILE A 158 12.24 3.36 16.57
CA ILE A 158 12.03 3.30 15.11
C ILE A 158 10.54 3.15 14.78
N GLU A 159 9.84 2.23 15.42
CA GLU A 159 8.41 2.03 15.21
C GLU A 159 7.62 3.31 15.50
N ARG A 160 7.99 4.06 16.53
CA ARG A 160 7.42 5.36 16.86
C ARG A 160 7.64 6.42 15.78
N CYS A 161 8.87 6.52 15.26
CA CYS A 161 9.19 7.41 14.16
C CYS A 161 8.43 7.02 12.88
N MET A 162 8.37 5.74 12.57
CA MET A 162 7.61 5.25 11.42
C MET A 162 6.10 5.48 11.56
N GLN A 163 5.56 5.36 12.76
CA GLN A 163 4.15 5.69 13.03
C GLN A 163 3.85 7.16 12.76
N LEU A 164 4.74 8.06 13.16
CA LEU A 164 4.59 9.49 12.87
C LEU A 164 4.69 9.78 11.38
N ALA A 165 5.65 9.19 10.69
CA ALA A 165 5.76 9.30 9.23
C ALA A 165 4.50 8.74 8.54
N TYR A 166 4.00 7.61 8.99
CA TYR A 166 2.77 7.02 8.45
C TYR A 166 1.56 7.94 8.65
N ASN A 167 1.42 8.57 9.81
CA ASN A 167 0.34 9.53 10.06
C ASN A 167 0.53 10.80 9.23
N ALA A 168 1.76 11.27 9.05
CA ALA A 168 2.05 12.46 8.27
C ALA A 168 1.63 12.33 6.81
N LYS A 169 1.71 11.15 6.21
CA LYS A 169 1.31 10.93 4.81
C LYS A 169 -0.15 11.30 4.51
N PHE A 170 -1.04 11.22 5.49
CA PHE A 170 -2.46 11.57 5.31
C PHE A 170 -2.71 13.07 5.11
N ASN A 171 -1.69 13.92 5.35
CA ASN A 171 -1.75 15.34 5.01
C ASN A 171 -1.46 15.59 3.52
N SER A 172 -0.98 14.58 2.79
CA SER A 172 -0.63 14.71 1.38
C SER A 172 -1.87 14.82 0.49
N GLY A 173 -1.91 15.83 -0.36
CA GLY A 173 -2.88 15.96 -1.45
C GLY A 173 -2.45 15.29 -2.75
N CYS A 174 -1.36 14.51 -2.76
CA CYS A 174 -0.87 13.80 -3.93
C CYS A 174 -1.74 12.57 -4.23
N LEU A 175 -2.14 12.42 -5.49
CA LEU A 175 -2.96 11.27 -5.96
C LEU A 175 -2.12 10.06 -6.35
N SER A 176 -0.84 10.28 -6.70
CA SER A 176 0.04 9.21 -7.16
C SER A 176 0.57 8.37 -6.00
N ARG A 177 1.12 9.02 -4.98
CA ARG A 177 1.61 8.40 -3.74
C ARG A 177 1.46 9.38 -2.60
N GLN A 178 1.02 8.91 -1.45
CA GLN A 178 1.07 9.65 -0.20
C GLN A 178 2.24 9.14 0.62
N VAL A 179 3.20 9.99 0.89
CA VAL A 179 4.43 9.68 1.61
C VAL A 179 4.57 10.64 2.80
N GLY A 180 5.01 10.12 3.92
CA GLY A 180 5.40 10.89 5.09
C GLY A 180 6.82 10.55 5.49
N ALA A 181 7.53 11.52 6.04
CA ALA A 181 8.91 11.39 6.51
C ALA A 181 9.07 12.01 7.89
N VAL A 182 9.98 11.44 8.67
CA VAL A 182 10.40 11.99 9.97
C VAL A 182 11.91 12.09 9.99
N VAL A 183 12.42 13.25 10.34
CA VAL A 183 13.85 13.47 10.57
C VAL A 183 14.12 13.49 12.06
N THR A 184 15.11 12.68 12.49
CA THR A 184 15.46 12.55 13.89
C THR A 184 16.94 12.81 14.12
N ARG A 185 17.31 13.05 15.38
CA ARG A 185 18.68 12.94 15.86
C ARG A 185 19.06 11.47 16.10
N ALA A 186 20.32 11.23 16.47
CA ALA A 186 20.83 9.92 16.78
C ALA A 186 20.14 9.25 17.99
N ASP A 187 19.59 10.03 18.91
CA ASP A 187 18.82 9.61 20.07
C ASP A 187 17.32 9.42 19.78
N TYR A 188 16.94 9.47 18.48
CA TYR A 188 15.57 9.40 18.00
C TYR A 188 14.66 10.57 18.44
N SER A 189 15.22 11.69 18.93
CA SER A 189 14.46 12.90 19.14
C SER A 189 14.08 13.51 17.79
N ILE A 190 12.77 13.83 17.65
CA ILE A 190 12.21 14.29 16.38
C ILE A 190 12.60 15.73 16.14
N GLN A 191 13.13 16.01 14.95
CA GLN A 191 13.52 17.35 14.49
C GLN A 191 12.45 17.97 13.59
N SER A 192 11.92 17.16 12.66
CA SER A 192 10.85 17.60 11.76
C SER A 192 10.05 16.43 11.25
N VAL A 193 8.87 16.75 10.74
CA VAL A 193 7.94 15.81 10.10
C VAL A 193 7.51 16.42 8.78
N GLY A 194 7.67 15.69 7.69
CA GLY A 194 7.28 16.11 6.35
C GLY A 194 6.29 15.17 5.69
N TRP A 195 5.62 15.65 4.69
CA TRP A 195 4.81 14.85 3.77
C TRP A 195 4.95 15.40 2.36
N ASN A 196 4.72 14.57 1.37
CA ASN A 196 4.81 15.04 0.00
C ASN A 196 3.56 15.86 -0.36
N ASP A 197 3.76 17.10 -0.74
CA ASP A 197 2.69 17.99 -1.18
C ASP A 197 3.23 19.08 -2.13
N VAL A 198 2.33 19.75 -2.80
CA VAL A 198 2.71 20.89 -3.66
C VAL A 198 3.24 22.04 -2.79
N PRO A 199 4.13 22.89 -3.34
CA PRO A 199 4.60 24.09 -2.65
C PRO A 199 3.45 24.98 -2.18
N LYS A 200 3.68 25.70 -1.07
CA LYS A 200 2.70 26.65 -0.53
C LYS A 200 2.26 27.64 -1.59
N GLY A 201 0.96 27.83 -1.73
CA GLY A 201 0.35 28.72 -2.73
C GLY A 201 -0.09 27.99 -4.01
N GLN A 202 0.23 26.72 -4.17
CA GLN A 202 -0.30 25.90 -5.25
C GLN A 202 -1.48 25.04 -4.77
N ILE A 203 -2.37 24.72 -5.70
CA ILE A 203 -3.51 23.83 -5.43
C ILE A 203 -3.07 22.37 -5.60
N SER A 204 -3.27 21.57 -4.56
CA SER A 204 -2.89 20.16 -4.57
C SER A 204 -3.75 19.33 -5.54
N CYS A 205 -3.20 18.20 -6.01
CA CYS A 205 -3.83 17.40 -7.07
C CYS A 205 -5.22 16.86 -6.70
N ASN A 206 -5.46 16.53 -5.44
CA ASN A 206 -6.76 16.06 -4.96
C ASN A 206 -7.88 17.10 -5.03
N LEU A 207 -7.53 18.38 -5.09
CA LEU A 207 -8.48 19.51 -5.20
C LEU A 207 -8.67 20.00 -6.64
N ARG A 208 -7.90 19.48 -7.60
CA ARG A 208 -7.96 19.86 -9.01
C ARG A 208 -8.95 18.99 -9.76
N ASP A 209 -9.97 19.58 -10.33
CA ASP A 209 -11.05 18.85 -11.02
C ASP A 209 -10.87 18.84 -12.53
N ALA A 210 -10.94 17.66 -13.15
CA ALA A 210 -10.87 17.50 -14.59
C ALA A 210 -12.04 18.20 -15.33
N ASN A 211 -13.24 18.23 -14.73
CA ASN A 211 -14.38 18.94 -15.29
C ASN A 211 -14.20 20.47 -15.17
N GLY A 212 -13.66 20.93 -14.04
CA GLY A 212 -13.28 22.33 -13.82
C GLY A 212 -12.21 22.80 -14.82
N TYR A 213 -11.21 21.94 -15.07
CA TYR A 213 -10.20 22.18 -16.11
C TYR A 213 -10.85 22.40 -17.49
N CYS A 214 -11.74 21.52 -17.90
CA CYS A 214 -12.39 21.61 -19.21
C CYS A 214 -13.30 22.85 -19.36
N LYS A 215 -13.85 23.39 -18.24
CA LYS A 215 -14.75 24.53 -18.24
C LYS A 215 -14.02 25.87 -18.18
N ASN A 216 -13.11 26.02 -17.24
CA ASN A 216 -12.61 27.33 -16.85
C ASN A 216 -11.13 27.57 -17.17
N LYS A 217 -10.27 26.53 -17.12
CA LYS A 217 -8.82 26.61 -17.33
C LYS A 217 -8.18 27.82 -16.60
N ASP A 218 -8.53 27.99 -15.33
CA ASP A 218 -8.01 29.14 -14.57
C ASP A 218 -6.49 29.01 -14.35
N LYS A 219 -5.80 30.17 -14.39
CA LYS A 219 -4.34 30.24 -14.29
C LYS A 219 -3.80 30.00 -12.88
N GLU A 220 -4.65 30.00 -11.87
CA GLU A 220 -4.25 29.73 -10.48
C GLU A 220 -4.17 28.22 -10.21
N SER A 221 -5.08 27.46 -10.81
CA SER A 221 -5.15 26.01 -10.61
C SER A 221 -4.32 25.20 -11.60
N PHE A 222 -4.07 25.74 -12.81
CA PHE A 222 -3.46 25.02 -13.92
C PHE A 222 -2.25 25.77 -14.48
N SER A 223 -1.19 25.05 -14.82
CA SER A 223 0.01 25.63 -15.41
C SER A 223 -0.22 26.07 -16.86
N GLU A 224 0.65 26.95 -17.38
CA GLU A 224 0.62 27.37 -18.79
C GLU A 224 0.66 26.15 -19.73
N TYR A 225 1.52 25.17 -19.45
CA TYR A 225 1.59 23.95 -20.23
C TYR A 225 0.23 23.22 -20.30
N GLU A 226 -0.45 23.09 -19.18
CA GLU A 226 -1.77 22.45 -19.13
C GLU A 226 -2.81 23.22 -19.93
N ILE A 227 -2.74 24.55 -19.91
CA ILE A 227 -3.71 25.42 -20.60
C ILE A 227 -3.47 25.43 -22.11
N GLU A 228 -2.23 25.51 -22.55
CA GLU A 228 -1.87 25.76 -23.95
C GLU A 228 -1.65 24.47 -24.75
N ASN A 229 -1.24 23.37 -24.10
CA ASN A 229 -0.95 22.14 -24.80
C ASN A 229 -2.24 21.42 -25.26
N LYS A 230 -2.39 21.32 -26.58
CA LYS A 230 -3.57 20.71 -27.21
C LYS A 230 -3.72 19.21 -26.90
N GLU A 231 -2.60 18.48 -26.85
CA GLU A 231 -2.63 17.03 -26.60
C GLU A 231 -3.05 16.76 -25.13
N PHE A 232 -2.52 17.55 -24.21
CA PHE A 232 -2.92 17.49 -22.81
C PHE A 232 -4.41 17.82 -22.66
N SER A 233 -4.88 18.89 -23.29
CA SER A 233 -6.29 19.27 -23.29
C SER A 233 -7.21 18.19 -23.85
N ASN A 234 -6.82 17.53 -24.93
CA ASN A 234 -7.57 16.41 -25.50
C ASN A 234 -7.62 15.21 -24.54
N SER A 235 -6.55 14.92 -23.83
CA SER A 235 -6.53 13.86 -22.81
C SER A 235 -7.44 14.18 -21.65
N MET A 236 -7.44 15.44 -21.20
CA MET A 236 -8.34 15.91 -20.14
C MET A 236 -9.82 15.82 -20.54
N LEU A 237 -10.14 16.15 -21.79
CA LEU A 237 -11.50 15.98 -22.32
C LEU A 237 -11.95 14.52 -22.33
N LYS A 238 -11.06 13.58 -22.68
CA LYS A 238 -11.35 12.14 -22.62
C LYS A 238 -11.66 11.70 -21.17
N ILE A 239 -10.83 12.12 -20.21
CA ILE A 239 -11.02 11.82 -18.78
C ILE A 239 -12.34 12.40 -18.29
N SER A 240 -12.62 13.70 -18.57
CA SER A 240 -13.87 14.36 -18.20
C SER A 240 -15.08 13.65 -18.78
N ASN A 241 -15.07 13.30 -20.06
CA ASN A 241 -16.19 12.61 -20.72
C ASN A 241 -16.41 11.19 -20.17
N ALA A 242 -15.35 10.44 -19.91
CA ALA A 242 -15.43 9.10 -19.33
C ALA A 242 -16.01 9.13 -17.90
N SER A 243 -15.84 10.24 -17.18
CA SER A 243 -16.29 10.40 -15.80
C SER A 243 -17.71 10.96 -15.64
N LYS A 244 -18.23 11.67 -16.64
CA LYS A 244 -19.52 12.40 -16.55
C LYS A 244 -20.69 11.56 -15.98
N ASN A 245 -20.76 10.30 -16.36
CA ASN A 245 -21.84 9.41 -15.93
C ASN A 245 -21.49 8.61 -14.65
N LYS A 246 -20.23 8.66 -14.20
CA LYS A 246 -19.75 7.84 -13.08
C LYS A 246 -19.59 8.63 -11.78
N THR A 247 -19.36 9.92 -11.87
CA THR A 247 -19.06 10.75 -10.69
C THR A 247 -20.27 11.35 -10.01
N SER A 248 -21.46 11.32 -10.64
CA SER A 248 -22.69 11.90 -10.08
C SER A 248 -22.48 13.31 -9.52
N GLY A 249 -21.72 14.16 -10.23
CA GLY A 249 -21.41 15.53 -9.82
C GLY A 249 -20.24 15.69 -8.85
N ARG A 250 -19.59 14.60 -8.44
CA ARG A 250 -18.39 14.69 -7.60
C ARG A 250 -17.17 15.16 -8.41
N CYS A 251 -16.24 15.80 -7.72
CA CYS A 251 -14.96 16.19 -8.27
C CYS A 251 -14.20 14.96 -8.82
N MET A 252 -13.71 15.05 -10.05
CA MET A 252 -12.83 14.06 -10.66
C MET A 252 -11.41 14.58 -10.64
N SER A 253 -10.72 14.33 -9.54
CA SER A 253 -9.32 14.73 -9.39
C SER A 253 -8.42 13.96 -10.36
N TYR A 254 -7.32 14.59 -10.80
CA TYR A 254 -6.36 13.99 -11.70
C TYR A 254 -4.92 14.30 -11.31
N CYS A 255 -4.01 13.40 -11.65
CA CYS A 255 -2.58 13.59 -11.47
C CYS A 255 -1.95 14.12 -12.77
N PHE A 256 -1.34 15.29 -12.71
CA PHE A 256 -0.63 15.87 -13.87
C PHE A 256 0.40 14.91 -14.44
N LYS A 257 1.26 14.37 -13.58
CA LYS A 257 2.32 13.43 -13.96
C LYS A 257 1.78 12.23 -14.72
N ASP A 258 0.67 11.63 -14.26
CA ASP A 258 0.13 10.43 -14.89
C ASP A 258 -0.44 10.74 -16.29
N VAL A 259 -1.11 11.88 -16.44
CA VAL A 259 -1.59 12.33 -17.75
C VAL A 259 -0.41 12.63 -18.68
N TYR A 260 0.60 13.36 -18.19
CA TYR A 260 1.79 13.71 -18.97
C TYR A 260 2.60 12.48 -19.38
N ASN A 261 2.87 11.57 -18.46
CA ASN A 261 3.56 10.32 -18.76
C ASN A 261 2.80 9.47 -19.78
N GLY A 262 1.47 9.44 -19.68
CA GLY A 262 0.62 8.75 -20.66
C GLY A 262 0.76 9.32 -22.07
N LEU A 263 0.91 10.65 -22.20
CA LEU A 263 1.15 11.32 -23.49
C LEU A 263 2.53 11.03 -24.07
N LYS A 264 3.54 10.93 -23.22
CA LYS A 264 4.93 10.69 -23.61
C LYS A 264 5.29 9.21 -23.73
N GLY A 265 4.43 8.30 -23.30
CA GLY A 265 4.74 6.87 -23.22
C GLY A 265 5.80 6.54 -22.16
N GLU A 266 5.95 7.38 -21.15
CA GLU A 266 6.95 7.29 -20.09
C GLU A 266 6.36 6.81 -18.77
N LYS A 267 7.22 6.30 -17.87
CA LYS A 267 6.86 5.94 -16.49
C LYS A 267 7.91 6.50 -15.53
N ASN A 268 7.95 7.82 -15.35
CA ASN A 268 8.92 8.46 -14.47
C ASN A 268 8.25 9.27 -13.35
N GLN A 269 9.03 9.69 -12.35
CA GLN A 269 8.57 10.51 -11.23
C GLN A 269 8.97 12.00 -11.38
N VAL A 270 9.72 12.36 -12.41
CA VAL A 270 10.31 13.69 -12.59
C VAL A 270 9.24 14.78 -12.68
N TYR A 271 8.10 14.47 -13.27
CA TYR A 271 7.03 15.45 -13.49
C TYR A 271 6.02 15.51 -12.34
N THR A 272 6.41 15.05 -11.15
CA THR A 272 5.54 15.23 -9.96
C THR A 272 5.48 16.71 -9.59
N ARG A 273 4.29 17.18 -9.22
CA ARG A 273 4.09 18.55 -8.71
C ARG A 273 4.42 18.67 -7.23
N ALA A 274 4.40 17.57 -6.53
CA ALA A 274 4.66 17.52 -5.10
C ALA A 274 6.18 17.49 -4.82
N LEU A 275 6.63 18.23 -3.82
CA LEU A 275 7.93 18.03 -3.18
C LEU A 275 7.94 16.64 -2.53
N HIS A 276 9.10 16.03 -2.43
CA HIS A 276 9.25 14.80 -1.66
C HIS A 276 9.03 15.06 -0.16
N ALA A 277 8.56 14.03 0.56
CA ALA A 277 8.29 14.17 1.99
C ALA A 277 9.56 14.51 2.78
N GLU A 278 10.67 13.92 2.40
CA GLU A 278 12.00 14.15 2.95
C GLU A 278 12.47 15.59 2.70
N GLU A 279 12.32 16.08 1.46
CA GLU A 279 12.62 17.47 1.10
C GLU A 279 11.83 18.45 1.96
N ASN A 280 10.52 18.21 2.10
CA ASN A 280 9.66 19.04 2.92
C ASN A 280 10.09 19.03 4.40
N ALA A 281 10.48 17.88 4.93
CA ALA A 281 11.01 17.77 6.29
C ALA A 281 12.32 18.56 6.46
N PHE A 282 13.24 18.47 5.52
CA PHE A 282 14.50 19.24 5.54
C PHE A 282 14.29 20.74 5.36
N LEU A 283 13.35 21.14 4.51
CA LEU A 283 12.99 22.57 4.37
C LEU A 283 12.45 23.16 5.69
N GLN A 284 11.71 22.38 6.48
CA GLN A 284 11.28 22.84 7.80
C GLN A 284 12.45 23.03 8.75
N ILE A 285 13.42 22.12 8.77
CA ILE A 285 14.64 22.27 9.58
C ILE A 285 15.41 23.53 9.12
N SER A 286 15.56 23.71 7.82
CA SER A 286 16.24 24.89 7.26
C SER A 286 15.55 26.19 7.66
N LYS A 287 14.22 26.20 7.73
CA LYS A 287 13.43 27.40 8.06
C LYS A 287 13.43 27.73 9.54
N TYR A 288 13.37 26.74 10.42
CA TYR A 288 13.20 26.93 11.86
C TYR A 288 14.49 26.70 12.67
N GLY A 289 15.54 26.28 12.01
CA GLY A 289 16.82 25.92 12.62
C GLY A 289 16.80 24.48 13.16
N GLY A 290 17.87 23.77 12.97
CA GLY A 290 18.12 22.44 13.51
C GLY A 290 19.62 22.23 13.60
N THR A 291 20.11 21.76 14.73
CA THR A 291 21.50 21.37 14.92
C THR A 291 21.58 19.86 14.90
N GLU A 292 22.54 19.34 14.14
CA GLU A 292 22.86 17.89 14.04
C GLU A 292 21.71 17.00 13.57
N VAL A 293 21.64 16.82 12.27
CA VAL A 293 20.83 15.80 11.60
C VAL A 293 21.74 14.61 11.26
N LYS A 294 21.36 13.42 11.66
CA LYS A 294 21.99 12.19 11.21
C LYS A 294 21.11 11.49 10.19
#